data_b84770852fff944744fbb7da5d6ac198
#
_entry.id   b84770852fff944744fbb7da5d6ac198
#
_cell.length_a   1.000
_cell.length_b   1.000
_cell.length_c   1.000
_cell.angle_alpha   90.00
_cell.angle_beta   90.00
_cell.angle_gamma   90.00
#
_symmetry.space_group_name_H-M   'P 1'
#
loop_
_entity.id
_entity.type
_entity.pdbx_description
1 polymer ?
#
loop_
_entity_poly.entity_id
_entity_poly.type
_entity_poly.pdbx_seq_one_letter_code
_entity_poly.pdbx_strand_id
1 'polypeptide(L)'
;MRAKRCARATWALLLVVAPVVLTPTALAADPPTPAPTRPDAPVPAIGRTWPVGFRPPVLRGWEPPATRYGRGHRGVDLAAPPGTPVRAIAPGRVSYAGRVAGKGVVSVELSGTGTPPLRTTYEPVRASVRKGDEVAAGDVVGTVEPRGSHCTTTCVHWGLRRGDTYLDPLSALPPWLLRRGPSRLLPVLGVPLPP
;
A
#
# COMPACT_ATOMS: atom_id res chain seq x y z
N MET A 1 -4.10 -89.33 52.38
CA MET A 1 -5.19 -88.57 51.74
C MET A 1 -4.92 -87.09 52.01
N ARG A 2 -4.54 -86.27 51.02
CA ARG A 2 -4.09 -84.92 51.19
C ARG A 2 -5.23 -83.91 50.94
N ALA A 3 -5.56 -83.08 51.95
CA ALA A 3 -6.50 -82.02 51.88
C ALA A 3 -5.91 -80.80 51.21
N LYS A 4 -6.53 -80.32 50.13
CA LYS A 4 -6.13 -79.08 49.46
C LYS A 4 -6.84 -77.89 50.13
N ARG A 5 -6.07 -76.95 50.67
CA ARG A 5 -6.54 -75.65 51.19
C ARG A 5 -6.67 -74.64 50.01
N CYS A 6 -7.90 -74.16 49.80
CA CYS A 6 -8.17 -73.05 48.88
C CYS A 6 -7.91 -71.74 49.61
N ALA A 7 -6.94 -70.95 49.13
CA ALA A 7 -6.73 -69.60 49.56
C ALA A 7 -7.63 -68.64 48.73
N ARG A 8 -8.50 -67.90 49.40
CA ARG A 8 -9.32 -66.88 48.84
C ARG A 8 -8.46 -65.52 48.82
N ALA A 9 -8.09 -65.09 47.66
CA ALA A 9 -7.51 -63.81 47.48
C ALA A 9 -8.59 -62.70 47.33
N THR A 10 -8.72 -61.84 48.32
CA THR A 10 -9.57 -60.65 48.28
C THR A 10 -8.84 -59.53 47.55
N TRP A 11 -9.33 -59.15 46.39
CA TRP A 11 -8.83 -57.99 45.66
C TRP A 11 -9.52 -56.73 46.20
N ALA A 12 -8.77 -55.86 46.85
CA ALA A 12 -9.22 -54.51 47.20
C ALA A 12 -9.07 -53.59 45.99
N LEU A 13 -10.22 -53.12 45.46
CA LEU A 13 -10.28 -52.16 44.36
C LEU A 13 -10.05 -50.76 44.93
N LEU A 14 -8.84 -50.19 44.75
CA LEU A 14 -8.54 -48.79 45.05
C LEU A 14 -9.06 -47.91 43.90
N LEU A 15 -10.20 -47.25 44.11
CA LEU A 15 -10.73 -46.21 43.24
C LEU A 15 -9.89 -44.95 43.44
N VAL A 16 -8.98 -44.66 42.50
CA VAL A 16 -8.26 -43.37 42.41
C VAL A 16 -9.18 -42.38 41.67
N VAL A 17 -9.82 -41.49 42.43
CA VAL A 17 -10.59 -40.38 41.89
C VAL A 17 -9.58 -39.28 41.55
N ALA A 18 -9.24 -39.13 40.26
CA ALA A 18 -8.44 -38.02 39.77
C ALA A 18 -9.30 -36.74 39.67
N PRO A 19 -8.89 -35.61 40.22
CA PRO A 19 -9.62 -34.36 40.03
C PRO A 19 -9.47 -33.88 38.56
N VAL A 20 -10.60 -33.77 37.85
CA VAL A 20 -10.68 -33.16 36.54
C VAL A 20 -10.58 -31.65 36.75
N VAL A 21 -9.40 -31.10 36.49
CA VAL A 21 -9.17 -29.65 36.45
C VAL A 21 -9.76 -29.15 35.13
N LEU A 22 -10.96 -28.55 35.14
CA LEU A 22 -11.52 -27.81 34.03
C LEU A 22 -10.70 -26.49 33.90
N THR A 23 -9.77 -26.44 32.96
CA THR A 23 -9.16 -25.20 32.53
C THR A 23 -10.18 -24.43 31.66
N PRO A 24 -10.52 -23.17 32.00
CA PRO A 24 -11.34 -22.35 31.10
C PRO A 24 -10.54 -22.07 29.84
N THR A 25 -10.97 -22.62 28.69
CA THR A 25 -10.50 -22.18 27.38
C THR A 25 -11.01 -20.76 27.17
N ALA A 26 -10.12 -19.77 27.31
CA ALA A 26 -10.40 -18.43 26.88
C ALA A 26 -10.59 -18.46 25.36
N LEU A 27 -11.84 -18.27 24.88
CA LEU A 27 -12.10 -17.98 23.49
C LEU A 27 -11.38 -16.67 23.17
N ALA A 28 -10.27 -16.77 22.44
CA ALA A 28 -9.63 -15.61 21.85
C ALA A 28 -10.65 -14.99 20.87
N ALA A 29 -11.18 -13.83 21.21
CA ALA A 29 -12.01 -13.05 20.27
C ALA A 29 -11.14 -12.72 19.07
N ASP A 30 -11.63 -13.05 17.88
CA ASP A 30 -10.98 -12.62 16.63
C ASP A 30 -10.81 -11.09 16.65
N PRO A 31 -9.66 -10.56 16.16
CA PRO A 31 -9.48 -9.14 16.05
C PRO A 31 -10.60 -8.54 15.17
N PRO A 32 -11.17 -7.38 15.54
CA PRO A 32 -12.28 -6.80 14.80
C PRO A 32 -11.90 -6.58 13.34
N THR A 33 -12.68 -7.13 12.43
CA THR A 33 -12.53 -6.93 10.98
C THR A 33 -12.65 -5.43 10.71
N PRO A 34 -11.69 -4.79 10.00
CA PRO A 34 -11.77 -3.38 9.67
C PRO A 34 -13.07 -3.08 8.93
N ALA A 35 -13.79 -2.05 9.37
CA ALA A 35 -15.01 -1.62 8.70
C ALA A 35 -14.72 -1.22 7.24
N PRO A 36 -15.60 -1.53 6.28
CA PRO A 36 -15.41 -1.14 4.88
C PRO A 36 -15.32 0.39 4.75
N THR A 37 -14.29 0.86 4.07
CA THR A 37 -14.10 2.29 3.80
C THR A 37 -15.05 2.71 2.69
N ARG A 38 -15.80 3.79 2.90
CA ARG A 38 -16.67 4.36 1.86
C ARG A 38 -15.82 4.79 0.66
N PRO A 39 -16.33 4.64 -0.58
CA PRO A 39 -15.60 5.06 -1.79
C PRO A 39 -15.26 6.56 -1.79
N ASP A 40 -16.09 7.39 -1.18
CA ASP A 40 -15.98 8.84 -1.04
C ASP A 40 -15.17 9.30 0.19
N ALA A 41 -14.67 8.35 1.00
CA ALA A 41 -13.84 8.71 2.15
C ALA A 41 -12.58 9.46 1.71
N PRO A 42 -12.14 10.49 2.45
CA PRO A 42 -10.94 11.24 2.13
C PRO A 42 -9.72 10.35 1.92
N VAL A 43 -8.88 10.70 0.94
CA VAL A 43 -7.61 10.00 0.73
C VAL A 43 -6.65 10.41 1.83
N PRO A 44 -6.12 9.47 2.63
CA PRO A 44 -5.13 9.81 3.64
C PRO A 44 -3.80 10.21 2.98
N ALA A 45 -3.18 11.28 3.46
CA ALA A 45 -1.89 11.77 2.97
C ALA A 45 -0.74 10.92 3.53
N ILE A 46 -0.64 9.68 3.08
CA ILE A 46 0.30 8.66 3.56
C ILE A 46 1.61 8.59 2.77
N GLY A 47 1.66 9.24 1.61
CA GLY A 47 2.85 9.26 0.76
C GLY A 47 4.04 9.89 1.47
N ARG A 48 5.20 9.25 1.35
CA ARG A 48 6.45 9.71 1.96
C ARG A 48 7.46 10.18 0.93
N THR A 49 7.21 9.90 -0.33
CA THR A 49 8.06 10.29 -1.45
C THR A 49 7.24 10.44 -2.73
N TRP A 50 7.80 11.13 -3.72
CA TRP A 50 7.29 11.12 -5.08
C TRP A 50 7.61 9.78 -5.75
N PRO A 51 6.75 9.32 -6.69
CA PRO A 51 7.03 8.07 -7.41
C PRO A 51 8.25 8.18 -8.33
N VAL A 52 8.59 9.38 -8.84
CA VAL A 52 9.77 9.63 -9.66
C VAL A 52 10.43 10.94 -9.23
N GLY A 53 11.76 10.98 -9.24
CA GLY A 53 12.54 12.17 -8.93
C GLY A 53 12.21 12.80 -7.57
N PHE A 54 12.52 14.09 -7.49
CA PHE A 54 12.15 14.95 -6.37
C PHE A 54 11.27 16.07 -6.91
N ARG A 55 9.96 16.03 -6.63
CA ARG A 55 8.96 16.98 -7.14
C ARG A 55 9.03 17.18 -8.67
N PRO A 56 8.73 16.13 -9.45
CA PRO A 56 8.76 16.20 -10.91
C PRO A 56 7.71 17.18 -11.42
N PRO A 57 7.92 17.81 -12.60
CA PRO A 57 6.87 18.55 -13.27
C PRO A 57 5.66 17.66 -13.54
N VAL A 58 4.46 18.17 -13.21
CA VAL A 58 3.18 17.54 -13.59
C VAL A 58 2.87 18.04 -15.01
N LEU A 59 2.93 17.14 -15.98
CA LEU A 59 2.64 17.44 -17.39
C LEU A 59 1.14 17.47 -17.66
N ARG A 60 0.38 16.61 -16.99
CA ARG A 60 -1.08 16.58 -17.01
C ARG A 60 -1.62 16.22 -15.64
N GLY A 61 -2.53 17.03 -15.13
CA GLY A 61 -3.18 16.83 -13.83
C GLY A 61 -4.30 15.79 -13.86
N TRP A 62 -4.88 15.53 -12.71
CA TRP A 62 -6.08 14.76 -12.52
C TRP A 62 -7.30 15.44 -13.16
N GLU A 63 -8.07 14.71 -13.95
CA GLU A 63 -9.32 15.16 -14.57
C GLU A 63 -10.37 14.07 -14.33
N PRO A 64 -11.25 14.23 -13.32
CA PRO A 64 -12.23 13.20 -12.99
C PRO A 64 -13.15 12.93 -14.19
N PRO A 65 -13.27 11.66 -14.63
CA PRO A 65 -14.22 11.35 -15.70
C PRO A 65 -15.66 11.49 -15.19
N ALA A 66 -16.54 12.07 -16.00
CA ALA A 66 -17.94 12.25 -15.64
C ALA A 66 -18.70 10.93 -15.43
N THR A 67 -18.22 9.84 -16.07
CA THR A 67 -18.74 8.47 -15.90
C THR A 67 -17.57 7.49 -15.86
N ARG A 68 -17.83 6.23 -15.43
CA ARG A 68 -16.80 5.18 -15.39
C ARG A 68 -15.99 5.06 -16.69
N TYR A 69 -16.60 5.26 -17.83
CA TYR A 69 -15.98 5.17 -19.16
C TYR A 69 -15.86 6.52 -19.88
N GLY A 70 -16.25 7.60 -19.21
CA GLY A 70 -16.17 8.94 -19.75
C GLY A 70 -14.73 9.40 -20.02
N ARG A 71 -14.60 10.45 -20.82
CA ARG A 71 -13.35 11.16 -21.04
C ARG A 71 -12.88 11.75 -19.71
N GLY A 72 -11.56 11.87 -19.56
CA GLY A 72 -10.90 12.40 -18.36
C GLY A 72 -9.46 11.87 -18.28
N HIS A 73 -8.78 12.20 -17.20
CA HIS A 73 -7.44 11.69 -16.89
C HIS A 73 -7.45 11.02 -15.52
N ARG A 74 -7.28 9.69 -15.49
CA ARG A 74 -7.46 8.85 -14.29
C ARG A 74 -6.20 8.78 -13.41
N GLY A 75 -5.38 9.82 -13.47
CA GLY A 75 -4.14 9.94 -12.74
C GLY A 75 -3.46 11.26 -13.03
N VAL A 76 -2.17 11.32 -12.78
CA VAL A 76 -1.31 12.46 -13.14
C VAL A 76 -0.13 11.96 -13.95
N ASP A 77 0.31 12.77 -14.93
CA ASP A 77 1.48 12.47 -15.72
C ASP A 77 2.66 13.26 -15.20
N LEU A 78 3.69 12.55 -14.78
CA LEU A 78 4.90 13.13 -14.20
C LEU A 78 6.05 13.04 -15.21
N ALA A 79 6.72 14.16 -15.46
CA ALA A 79 7.89 14.18 -16.33
C ALA A 79 8.97 13.23 -15.79
N ALA A 80 9.37 12.25 -16.59
CA ALA A 80 10.39 11.28 -16.22
C ALA A 80 11.07 10.72 -17.46
N PRO A 81 12.40 10.90 -17.64
CA PRO A 81 13.15 10.26 -18.70
C PRO A 81 13.14 8.72 -18.60
N PRO A 82 13.33 8.00 -19.71
CA PRO A 82 13.51 6.55 -19.68
C PRO A 82 14.64 6.15 -18.73
N GLY A 83 14.47 5.03 -18.04
CA GLY A 83 15.43 4.54 -17.05
C GLY A 83 15.32 5.17 -15.67
N THR A 84 14.51 6.24 -15.50
CA THR A 84 14.26 6.86 -14.19
C THR A 84 13.69 5.80 -13.23
N PRO A 85 14.25 5.65 -12.01
CA PRO A 85 13.68 4.76 -10.99
C PRO A 85 12.28 5.20 -10.58
N VAL A 86 11.34 4.26 -10.57
CA VAL A 86 9.98 4.43 -10.05
C VAL A 86 9.91 3.84 -8.66
N ARG A 87 9.39 4.59 -7.70
CA ARG A 87 9.38 4.23 -6.28
C ARG A 87 7.96 4.09 -5.74
N ALA A 88 7.79 3.18 -4.78
CA ALA A 88 6.57 3.11 -3.98
C ALA A 88 6.42 4.39 -3.15
N ILE A 89 5.27 5.06 -3.23
CA ILE A 89 5.01 6.31 -2.48
C ILE A 89 4.83 6.07 -0.98
N ALA A 90 4.39 4.88 -0.58
CA ALA A 90 4.11 4.46 0.78
C ALA A 90 4.29 2.94 0.90
N PRO A 91 4.35 2.38 2.13
CA PRO A 91 4.42 0.93 2.31
C PRO A 91 3.19 0.22 1.72
N GLY A 92 3.39 -0.98 1.19
CA GLY A 92 2.31 -1.77 0.62
C GLY A 92 2.76 -3.10 0.04
N ARG A 93 1.82 -3.78 -0.61
CA ARG A 93 2.04 -5.05 -1.31
C ARG A 93 1.82 -4.87 -2.80
N VAL A 94 2.72 -5.38 -3.61
CA VAL A 94 2.59 -5.39 -5.07
C VAL A 94 1.40 -6.27 -5.46
N SER A 95 0.33 -5.67 -5.97
CA SER A 95 -0.87 -6.38 -6.43
C SER A 95 -0.78 -6.80 -7.89
N TYR A 96 0.05 -6.10 -8.67
CA TYR A 96 0.30 -6.42 -10.07
C TYR A 96 1.68 -5.93 -10.50
N ALA A 97 2.39 -6.76 -11.28
CA ALA A 97 3.62 -6.40 -11.97
C ALA A 97 3.65 -7.18 -13.30
N GLY A 98 3.56 -6.48 -14.44
CA GLY A 98 3.45 -7.14 -15.74
C GLY A 98 3.15 -6.16 -16.86
N ARG A 99 2.55 -6.67 -17.95
CA ARG A 99 2.20 -5.85 -19.13
C ARG A 99 0.69 -5.77 -19.33
N VAL A 100 0.21 -4.58 -19.66
CA VAL A 100 -1.19 -4.32 -20.03
C VAL A 100 -1.17 -3.53 -21.34
N ALA A 101 -1.84 -4.04 -22.37
CA ALA A 101 -1.89 -3.41 -23.70
C ALA A 101 -0.50 -2.98 -24.23
N GLY A 102 0.51 -3.83 -24.03
CA GLY A 102 1.88 -3.57 -24.49
C GLY A 102 2.72 -2.67 -23.59
N LYS A 103 2.17 -2.04 -22.55
CA LYS A 103 2.90 -1.20 -21.57
C LYS A 103 3.24 -1.99 -20.32
N GLY A 104 4.40 -1.75 -19.75
CA GLY A 104 4.74 -2.26 -18.42
C GLY A 104 3.96 -1.52 -17.33
N VAL A 105 3.39 -2.25 -16.39
CA VAL A 105 2.54 -1.72 -15.31
C VAL A 105 2.94 -2.33 -13.99
N VAL A 106 3.06 -1.49 -12.96
CA VAL A 106 3.21 -1.91 -11.57
C VAL A 106 2.10 -1.29 -10.74
N SER A 107 1.41 -2.11 -9.95
CA SER A 107 0.39 -1.64 -8.99
C SER A 107 0.73 -2.11 -7.58
N VAL A 108 0.56 -1.22 -6.61
CA VAL A 108 0.80 -1.47 -5.19
C VAL A 108 -0.47 -1.16 -4.40
N GLU A 109 -0.93 -2.08 -3.58
CA GLU A 109 -1.96 -1.85 -2.58
C GLU A 109 -1.32 -1.29 -1.32
N LEU A 110 -1.74 -0.10 -0.90
CA LEU A 110 -1.13 0.66 0.17
C LEU A 110 -1.63 0.19 1.53
N SER A 111 -0.71 -0.13 2.42
CA SER A 111 -1.01 -0.64 3.76
C SER A 111 -1.71 0.41 4.62
N GLY A 112 -2.66 -0.04 5.48
CA GLY A 112 -3.35 0.83 6.43
C GLY A 112 -4.32 1.85 5.83
N THR A 113 -4.79 1.63 4.59
CA THR A 113 -5.66 2.58 3.88
C THR A 113 -7.14 2.19 3.81
N GLY A 114 -7.52 1.17 4.56
CA GLY A 114 -8.91 0.69 4.67
C GLY A 114 -9.23 -0.52 3.79
N THR A 115 -10.51 -0.84 3.70
CA THR A 115 -11.03 -1.96 2.92
C THR A 115 -12.16 -1.45 2.02
N PRO A 116 -12.01 -1.50 0.67
CA PRO A 116 -10.80 -1.92 -0.03
C PRO A 116 -9.64 -0.93 0.16
N PRO A 117 -8.39 -1.41 0.07
CA PRO A 117 -7.22 -0.54 0.21
C PRO A 117 -7.08 0.42 -0.97
N LEU A 118 -6.36 1.53 -0.77
CA LEU A 118 -5.90 2.36 -1.88
C LEU A 118 -4.92 1.56 -2.73
N ARG A 119 -5.07 1.62 -4.05
CA ARG A 119 -4.15 1.03 -5.01
C ARG A 119 -3.56 2.12 -5.88
N THR A 120 -2.25 2.24 -5.86
CA THR A 120 -1.49 3.10 -6.76
C THR A 120 -0.97 2.29 -7.94
N THR A 121 -0.89 2.91 -9.12
CA THR A 121 -0.45 2.26 -10.36
C THR A 121 0.48 3.19 -11.12
N TYR A 122 1.54 2.62 -11.69
CA TYR A 122 2.57 3.33 -12.46
C TYR A 122 2.71 2.69 -13.83
N GLU A 123 2.72 3.52 -14.90
CA GLU A 123 2.95 3.10 -16.29
C GLU A 123 3.56 4.25 -17.14
N PRO A 124 4.35 3.95 -18.18
CA PRO A 124 4.93 2.65 -18.52
C PRO A 124 6.16 2.36 -17.66
N VAL A 125 6.20 1.21 -16.98
CA VAL A 125 7.26 0.86 -16.02
C VAL A 125 7.72 -0.57 -16.24
N ARG A 126 9.02 -0.77 -16.48
CA ARG A 126 9.66 -2.08 -16.40
C ARG A 126 9.78 -2.47 -14.93
N ALA A 127 8.99 -3.44 -14.48
CA ALA A 127 8.98 -3.89 -13.12
C ALA A 127 10.32 -4.50 -12.69
N SER A 128 10.78 -4.18 -11.48
CA SER A 128 11.86 -4.86 -10.76
C SER A 128 11.35 -5.71 -9.59
N VAL A 129 10.05 -5.70 -9.37
CA VAL A 129 9.32 -6.43 -8.32
C VAL A 129 8.34 -7.41 -8.94
N ARG A 130 7.81 -8.33 -8.12
CA ARG A 130 6.81 -9.33 -8.51
C ARG A 130 5.53 -9.14 -7.71
N LYS A 131 4.41 -9.62 -8.24
CA LYS A 131 3.15 -9.69 -7.49
C LYS A 131 3.36 -10.46 -6.18
N GLY A 132 2.91 -9.87 -5.08
CA GLY A 132 3.04 -10.41 -3.73
C GLY A 132 4.18 -9.82 -2.92
N ASP A 133 5.17 -9.17 -3.55
CA ASP A 133 6.27 -8.54 -2.84
C ASP A 133 5.77 -7.42 -1.92
N GLU A 134 6.33 -7.34 -0.72
CA GLU A 134 6.16 -6.21 0.19
C GLU A 134 7.17 -5.12 -0.17
N VAL A 135 6.71 -3.87 -0.15
CA VAL A 135 7.57 -2.70 -0.43
C VAL A 135 7.41 -1.65 0.66
N ALA A 136 8.51 -1.03 1.02
CA ALA A 136 8.53 0.15 1.87
C ALA A 136 8.39 1.43 1.03
N ALA A 137 8.08 2.55 1.68
CA ALA A 137 8.10 3.85 1.02
C ALA A 137 9.51 4.17 0.50
N GLY A 138 9.63 4.52 -0.77
CA GLY A 138 10.91 4.82 -1.43
C GLY A 138 11.58 3.63 -2.11
N ASP A 139 11.11 2.40 -1.90
CA ASP A 139 11.64 1.22 -2.59
C ASP A 139 11.42 1.34 -4.10
N VAL A 140 12.42 0.95 -4.88
CA VAL A 140 12.34 0.95 -6.34
C VAL A 140 11.49 -0.23 -6.79
N VAL A 141 10.36 0.07 -7.44
CA VAL A 141 9.45 -0.94 -7.99
C VAL A 141 9.68 -1.21 -9.48
N GLY A 142 10.49 -0.38 -10.12
CA GLY A 142 10.85 -0.53 -11.53
C GLY A 142 11.53 0.71 -12.09
N THR A 143 11.62 0.77 -13.41
CA THR A 143 12.19 1.91 -14.16
C THR A 143 11.27 2.31 -15.30
N VAL A 144 11.22 3.61 -15.61
CA VAL A 144 10.42 4.15 -16.73
C VAL A 144 10.86 3.51 -18.05
N GLU A 145 9.90 2.97 -18.80
CA GLU A 145 10.17 2.38 -20.11
C GLU A 145 10.41 3.46 -21.18
N PRO A 146 11.25 3.19 -22.20
CA PRO A 146 11.52 4.15 -23.29
C PRO A 146 10.33 4.31 -24.25
N ARG A 147 9.35 3.42 -24.19
CA ARG A 147 8.17 3.39 -25.06
C ARG A 147 6.90 3.19 -24.23
N GLY A 148 5.75 3.57 -24.81
CA GLY A 148 4.45 3.38 -24.16
C GLY A 148 3.96 4.59 -23.38
N SER A 149 4.77 5.66 -23.23
CA SER A 149 4.28 6.95 -22.75
C SER A 149 3.27 7.52 -23.72
N HIS A 150 2.20 8.12 -23.21
CA HIS A 150 1.20 8.85 -24.01
C HIS A 150 1.45 10.36 -24.02
N CYS A 151 2.51 10.83 -23.35
CA CYS A 151 2.93 12.22 -23.33
C CYS A 151 3.76 12.55 -24.59
N THR A 152 3.78 13.82 -24.99
CA THR A 152 4.67 14.31 -26.05
C THR A 152 6.14 14.20 -25.69
N THR A 153 6.45 14.38 -24.39
CA THR A 153 7.73 14.03 -23.78
C THR A 153 7.55 12.80 -22.92
N THR A 154 8.63 12.09 -22.56
CA THR A 154 8.54 10.91 -21.74
C THR A 154 7.98 11.22 -20.36
N CYS A 155 7.01 10.44 -19.92
CA CYS A 155 6.38 10.58 -18.62
C CYS A 155 6.09 9.22 -18.00
N VAL A 156 5.85 9.25 -16.70
CA VAL A 156 5.17 8.19 -15.95
C VAL A 156 3.75 8.65 -15.66
N HIS A 157 2.76 7.87 -16.06
CA HIS A 157 1.39 8.00 -15.58
C HIS A 157 1.28 7.36 -14.19
N TRP A 158 0.81 8.13 -13.23
CA TRP A 158 0.58 7.70 -11.87
C TRP A 158 -0.90 7.78 -11.54
N GLY A 159 -1.53 6.62 -11.35
CA GLY A 159 -2.93 6.47 -10.99
C GLY A 159 -3.14 6.14 -9.52
N LEU A 160 -4.30 6.50 -8.97
CA LEU A 160 -4.75 6.11 -7.64
C LEU A 160 -6.22 5.69 -7.71
N ARG A 161 -6.59 4.60 -7.01
CA ARG A 161 -7.98 4.15 -6.92
C ARG A 161 -8.29 3.49 -5.58
N ARG A 162 -9.57 3.55 -5.17
CA ARG A 162 -10.14 2.74 -4.09
C ARG A 162 -11.27 1.90 -4.67
N GLY A 163 -11.13 0.59 -4.63
CA GLY A 163 -12.04 -0.30 -5.37
C GLY A 163 -12.09 0.09 -6.84
N ASP A 164 -13.25 0.48 -7.34
CA ASP A 164 -13.45 0.91 -8.74
C ASP A 164 -13.44 2.44 -8.93
N THR A 165 -13.30 3.21 -7.85
CA THR A 165 -13.29 4.68 -7.90
C THR A 165 -11.86 5.18 -8.10
N TYR A 166 -11.64 5.96 -9.16
CA TYR A 166 -10.40 6.68 -9.38
C TYR A 166 -10.36 7.95 -8.55
N LEU A 167 -9.18 8.28 -8.04
CA LEU A 167 -8.92 9.39 -7.12
C LEU A 167 -7.72 10.20 -7.62
N ASP A 168 -7.62 11.45 -7.17
CA ASP A 168 -6.43 12.27 -7.45
C ASP A 168 -5.21 11.69 -6.69
N PRO A 169 -4.16 11.23 -7.40
CA PRO A 169 -2.97 10.69 -6.75
C PRO A 169 -2.24 11.71 -5.88
N LEU A 170 -2.30 12.99 -6.23
CA LEU A 170 -1.63 14.04 -5.45
C LEU A 170 -2.21 14.18 -4.05
N SER A 171 -3.48 13.82 -3.86
CA SER A 171 -4.11 13.82 -2.54
C SER A 171 -3.49 12.82 -1.55
N ALA A 172 -2.80 11.79 -2.04
CA ALA A 172 -2.05 10.86 -1.20
C ALA A 172 -0.73 11.43 -0.69
N LEU A 173 -0.25 12.54 -1.25
CA LEU A 173 0.98 13.19 -0.80
C LEU A 173 0.68 14.27 0.27
N PRO A 174 1.47 14.31 1.34
CA PRO A 174 1.32 15.35 2.35
C PRO A 174 1.74 16.73 1.81
N PRO A 175 1.22 17.83 2.39
CA PRO A 175 1.49 19.19 1.91
C PRO A 175 2.96 19.55 1.79
N TRP A 176 3.83 19.01 2.63
CA TRP A 176 5.28 19.30 2.58
C TRP A 176 5.97 18.72 1.34
N LEU A 177 5.43 17.66 0.72
CA LEU A 177 5.89 17.15 -0.57
C LEU A 177 5.36 17.97 -1.74
N LEU A 178 4.13 18.51 -1.62
CA LEU A 178 3.47 19.27 -2.69
C LEU A 178 3.91 20.73 -2.76
N ARG A 179 4.13 21.37 -1.61
CA ARG A 179 4.52 22.78 -1.56
C ARG A 179 6.00 22.95 -1.79
N ARG A 180 6.39 23.98 -2.53
CA ARG A 180 7.71 24.54 -2.39
C ARG A 180 7.81 25.00 -0.95
N GLY A 181 8.93 24.70 -0.26
CA GLY A 181 9.17 25.23 1.08
C GLY A 181 8.92 26.73 1.12
N PRO A 182 8.61 27.32 2.27
CA PRO A 182 8.44 28.75 2.36
C PRO A 182 9.63 29.40 1.68
N SER A 183 9.35 30.41 0.82
CA SER A 183 10.41 31.22 0.22
C SER A 183 11.26 31.73 1.38
N ARG A 184 12.41 31.15 1.60
CA ARG A 184 13.36 31.70 2.55
C ARG A 184 13.85 32.97 1.93
N LEU A 185 13.36 34.11 2.41
CA LEU A 185 14.03 35.38 2.21
C LEU A 185 15.42 35.20 2.81
N LEU A 186 16.42 35.06 1.96
CA LEU A 186 17.80 35.13 2.42
C LEU A 186 17.95 36.50 3.08
N PRO A 187 18.54 36.59 4.29
CA PRO A 187 18.82 37.86 4.88
C PRO A 187 19.70 38.64 3.89
N VAL A 188 19.20 39.74 3.37
CA VAL A 188 19.95 40.63 2.50
C VAL A 188 20.85 41.42 3.43
N LEU A 189 22.07 40.92 3.59
CA LEU A 189 23.08 41.62 4.38
C LEU A 189 23.37 42.95 3.70
N GLY A 190 23.26 44.07 4.41
CA GLY A 190 23.61 45.41 3.94
C GLY A 190 22.46 46.23 3.35
N VAL A 191 21.20 45.77 3.37
CA VAL A 191 20.07 46.63 3.02
C VAL A 191 19.50 47.25 4.30
N PRO A 192 19.49 48.59 4.42
CA PRO A 192 18.83 49.26 5.53
C PRO A 192 17.34 48.92 5.55
N LEU A 193 16.78 48.63 6.70
CA LEU A 193 15.33 48.52 6.85
C LEU A 193 14.69 49.89 6.61
N PRO A 194 13.55 49.95 5.88
CA PRO A 194 12.81 51.20 5.76
C PRO A 194 12.36 51.69 7.15
N PRO A 195 12.31 53.01 7.38
CA PRO A 195 11.91 53.57 8.67
C PRO A 195 10.51 53.21 9.10
#